data_969a9f52cecfd2d1b170dd53b5fdb574
#
_entry.id   969a9f52cecfd2d1b170dd53b5fdb574
#
_cell.length_a   1.000
_cell.length_b   1.000
_cell.length_c   1.000
_cell.angle_alpha   90.00
_cell.angle_beta   90.00
_cell.angle_gamma   90.00
#
_symmetry.space_group_name_H-M   'P 1'
#
loop_
_entity.id
_entity.type
_entity.pdbx_description
1 polymer ?
#
loop_
_entity_poly.entity_id
_entity_poly.type
_entity_poly.pdbx_seq_one_letter_code
_entity_poly.pdbx_strand_id
1 'polypeptide(L)'
;MSNMQFEQIAYAGDVQILKRKPFEAIAATLDFADVVTTNKNGKKIVKAGTPIGKLGTVDNTAAVVGILLHDVVEDRPQGTLLKKAYINTAVAEEHAGIEYASAVKTALPMIVFE
;
A
#
# COMPACT_ATOMS: atom_id res chain seq x y z
N MET A 1 0.03 -27.88 -10.56
CA MET A 1 0.14 -27.37 -10.31
C MET A 1 0.16 -26.84 -9.95
N SER A 2 0.62 -26.70 -10.03
CA SER A 2 0.75 -26.15 -9.65
C SER A 2 0.74 -25.63 -9.03
N ASN A 3 1.06 -25.63 -8.71
CA ASN A 3 1.18 -25.05 -7.78
C ASN A 3 1.37 -23.75 -7.50
N MET A 4 1.91 -23.26 -7.77
CA MET A 4 2.19 -22.01 -7.38
C MET A 4 1.21 -21.06 -7.79
N GLN A 5 0.46 -21.32 -8.71
CA GLN A 5 -0.59 -20.40 -9.01
C GLN A 5 -1.67 -20.44 -7.98
N PHE A 6 -1.67 -21.40 -7.11
CA PHE A 6 -2.70 -21.42 -6.10
C PHE A 6 -2.54 -20.29 -5.13
N GLU A 7 -1.38 -19.75 -5.00
CA GLU A 7 -1.25 -18.69 -4.04
C GLU A 7 -1.89 -17.42 -4.51
N GLN A 8 -1.96 -17.18 -5.78
CA GLN A 8 -2.70 -16.01 -6.21
C GLN A 8 -4.16 -16.18 -5.92
N ILE A 9 -4.65 -17.40 -6.00
CA ILE A 9 -6.05 -17.64 -5.72
C ILE A 9 -6.36 -17.31 -4.28
N ALA A 10 -5.46 -17.66 -3.38
CA ALA A 10 -5.68 -17.41 -1.96
C ALA A 10 -5.82 -15.94 -1.66
N TYR A 11 -5.32 -15.08 -2.53
CA TYR A 11 -5.36 -13.65 -2.29
C TYR A 11 -6.26 -12.94 -3.26
N ALA A 12 -7.37 -13.56 -3.59
CA ALA A 12 -8.34 -12.91 -4.46
C ALA A 12 -8.73 -11.56 -3.86
N GLY A 13 -8.60 -10.51 -4.64
CA GLY A 13 -8.83 -9.16 -4.18
C GLY A 13 -7.58 -8.42 -3.77
N ASP A 14 -6.51 -9.14 -3.46
CA ASP A 14 -5.22 -8.49 -3.21
C ASP A 14 -4.53 -8.18 -4.52
N VAL A 15 -3.85 -7.05 -4.54
CA VAL A 15 -3.07 -6.63 -5.69
C VAL A 15 -1.61 -6.56 -5.27
N GLN A 16 -0.76 -7.23 -6.02
CA GLN A 16 0.67 -7.23 -5.73
C GLN A 16 1.32 -6.00 -6.34
N ILE A 17 1.70 -5.06 -5.50
CA ILE A 17 2.33 -3.82 -5.97
C ILE A 17 3.84 -3.92 -6.10
N LEU A 18 4.45 -4.98 -5.58
CA LEU A 18 5.89 -5.17 -5.70
C LEU A 18 6.25 -5.63 -7.10
N LYS A 19 7.23 -4.97 -7.69
CA LYS A 19 7.76 -5.37 -8.98
C LYS A 19 8.62 -6.62 -8.83
N ARG A 20 9.40 -6.67 -7.75
CA ARG A 20 10.27 -7.79 -7.44
C ARG A 20 10.79 -7.67 -6.01
N LYS A 21 11.38 -8.71 -5.51
CA LYS A 21 12.04 -8.72 -4.20
C LYS A 21 13.50 -8.30 -4.34
N PRO A 22 14.16 -7.96 -3.25
CA PRO A 22 13.70 -7.99 -1.85
C PRO A 22 12.99 -6.71 -1.44
N PHE A 23 12.43 -6.72 -0.24
CA PHE A 23 11.81 -5.52 0.32
C PHE A 23 12.00 -5.51 1.84
N GLU A 24 11.87 -4.32 2.44
CA GLU A 24 11.87 -4.15 3.90
C GLU A 24 10.65 -3.33 4.27
N ALA A 25 10.01 -3.70 5.36
CA ALA A 25 8.76 -3.08 5.76
C ALA A 25 8.67 -3.00 7.28
N ILE A 26 7.80 -2.11 7.75
CA ILE A 26 7.50 -1.97 9.18
C ILE A 26 6.00 -2.11 9.38
N ALA A 27 5.63 -2.50 10.61
CA ALA A 27 4.22 -2.54 10.98
C ALA A 27 3.75 -1.14 11.37
N ALA A 28 2.49 -0.85 11.07
CA ALA A 28 1.91 0.44 11.44
C ALA A 28 0.41 0.26 11.65
N THR A 29 -0.17 1.09 12.52
CA THR A 29 -1.61 1.14 12.72
C THR A 29 -2.15 2.31 11.93
N LEU A 30 -3.17 2.05 11.10
CA LEU A 30 -3.77 3.10 10.28
C LEU A 30 -4.92 3.77 10.99
N ASP A 31 -5.15 5.04 10.67
CA ASP A 31 -6.25 5.84 11.21
C ASP A 31 -7.30 6.00 10.13
N PHE A 32 -8.50 5.51 10.38
CA PHE A 32 -9.58 5.53 9.39
C PHE A 32 -10.55 6.71 9.56
N ALA A 33 -10.25 7.65 10.44
CA ALA A 33 -11.18 8.75 10.72
C ALA A 33 -11.55 9.54 9.46
N ASP A 34 -10.58 9.78 8.59
CA ASP A 34 -10.80 10.56 7.38
C ASP A 34 -10.96 9.71 6.12
N VAL A 35 -11.01 8.40 6.27
CA VAL A 35 -11.15 7.51 5.13
C VAL A 35 -12.61 7.49 4.69
N VAL A 36 -12.85 7.66 3.38
CA VAL A 36 -14.21 7.64 2.83
C VAL A 36 -14.41 6.47 1.87
N THR A 37 -13.34 5.85 1.40
CA THR A 37 -13.43 4.71 0.50
C THR A 37 -13.90 3.48 1.27
N THR A 38 -14.89 2.78 0.74
CA THR A 38 -15.40 1.57 1.38
C THR A 38 -15.28 0.38 0.43
N ASN A 39 -15.23 -0.82 1.01
CA ASN A 39 -15.25 -2.04 0.23
C ASN A 39 -16.72 -2.45 -0.01
N LYS A 40 -16.91 -3.58 -0.66
CA LYS A 40 -18.26 -4.03 -1.00
C LYS A 40 -19.10 -4.39 0.23
N ASN A 41 -18.48 -4.54 1.39
CA ASN A 41 -19.17 -4.82 2.63
C ASN A 41 -19.47 -3.56 3.43
N GLY A 42 -19.18 -2.39 2.89
CA GLY A 42 -19.42 -1.12 3.56
C GLY A 42 -18.39 -0.74 4.60
N LYS A 43 -17.30 -1.47 4.70
CA LYS A 43 -16.22 -1.16 5.64
C LYS A 43 -15.21 -0.23 4.99
N LYS A 44 -14.71 0.73 5.77
CA LYS A 44 -13.67 1.63 5.27
C LYS A 44 -12.41 0.83 4.95
N ILE A 45 -11.76 1.17 3.86
CA ILE A 45 -10.59 0.45 3.39
C ILE A 45 -9.53 1.44 2.87
N VAL A 46 -8.27 1.14 3.16
CA VAL A 46 -7.12 1.83 2.55
C VAL A 46 -6.42 0.79 1.70
N LYS A 47 -6.27 1.09 0.43
CA LYS A 47 -5.77 0.10 -0.53
C LYS A 47 -4.26 0.08 -0.61
N ALA A 48 -3.72 -1.08 -0.99
CA ALA A 48 -2.28 -1.25 -1.20
C ALA A 48 -1.79 -0.21 -2.20
N GLY A 49 -0.59 0.29 -1.99
CA GLY A 49 -0.02 1.32 -2.83
C GLY A 49 -0.27 2.73 -2.32
N THR A 50 -1.09 2.90 -1.30
CA THR A 50 -1.37 4.23 -0.74
C THR A 50 -0.18 4.72 0.08
N PRO A 51 0.29 5.96 -0.17
CA PRO A 51 1.35 6.54 0.67
C PRO A 51 0.76 6.91 2.05
N ILE A 52 1.46 6.52 3.09
CA ILE A 52 0.99 6.68 4.48
C ILE A 52 1.97 7.53 5.26
N GLY A 53 1.45 8.49 6.02
CA GLY A 53 2.26 9.36 6.84
C GLY A 53 2.42 8.85 8.26
N LYS A 54 3.07 9.67 9.07
CA LYS A 54 3.47 9.31 10.43
C LYS A 54 2.28 8.97 11.32
N LEU A 55 1.14 9.61 11.08
CA LEU A 55 -0.06 9.41 11.91
C LEU A 55 -0.93 8.24 11.43
N GLY A 56 -0.48 7.49 10.43
CA GLY A 56 -1.26 6.38 9.90
C GLY A 56 -2.35 6.80 8.94
N THR A 57 -2.29 8.02 8.42
CA THR A 57 -3.26 8.53 7.45
C THR A 57 -2.62 8.66 6.07
N VAL A 58 -3.45 8.73 5.05
CA VAL A 58 -2.97 8.93 3.68
C VAL A 58 -2.20 10.24 3.60
N ASP A 59 -1.00 10.17 3.05
CA ASP A 59 -0.12 11.35 2.98
C ASP A 59 0.70 11.29 1.71
N ASN A 60 0.19 11.93 0.67
CA ASN A 60 0.87 11.97 -0.63
C ASN A 60 1.74 13.24 -0.72
N THR A 61 2.57 13.44 0.29
CA THR A 61 3.45 14.61 0.39
C THR A 61 4.84 14.20 0.87
N ALA A 62 5.71 15.18 1.08
CA ALA A 62 7.05 14.92 1.59
C ALA A 62 7.06 14.36 3.02
N ALA A 63 5.93 14.40 3.73
CA ALA A 63 5.82 13.84 5.08
C ALA A 63 5.50 12.35 5.09
N VAL A 64 5.40 11.73 3.92
CA VAL A 64 5.12 10.30 3.81
C VAL A 64 6.19 9.47 4.52
N VAL A 65 5.75 8.38 5.15
CA VAL A 65 6.65 7.48 5.87
C VAL A 65 6.90 6.19 5.11
N GLY A 66 5.90 5.72 4.37
CA GLY A 66 6.05 4.49 3.59
C GLY A 66 4.84 4.24 2.72
N ILE A 67 4.90 3.15 1.96
CA ILE A 67 3.84 2.77 1.03
C ILE A 67 3.16 1.51 1.56
N LEU A 68 1.85 1.51 1.60
CA LEU A 68 1.09 0.39 2.15
C LEU A 68 1.22 -0.83 1.24
N LEU A 69 1.57 -1.97 1.82
CA LEU A 69 1.82 -3.19 1.04
C LEU A 69 0.55 -3.97 0.71
N HIS A 70 -0.42 -3.98 1.61
CA HIS A 70 -1.67 -4.73 1.43
C HIS A 70 -2.86 -3.85 1.75
N ASP A 71 -4.04 -4.23 1.24
CA ASP A 71 -5.27 -3.55 1.62
C ASP A 71 -5.51 -3.73 3.12
N VAL A 72 -5.95 -2.65 3.78
CA VAL A 72 -6.24 -2.65 5.22
C VAL A 72 -7.66 -2.16 5.43
N VAL A 73 -8.43 -2.92 6.20
CA VAL A 73 -9.83 -2.62 6.49
C VAL A 73 -9.95 -2.11 7.92
N GLU A 74 -10.93 -1.27 8.19
CA GLU A 74 -11.08 -0.65 9.51
C GLU A 74 -11.24 -1.65 10.64
N ASP A 75 -11.71 -2.87 10.36
CA ASP A 75 -11.86 -3.90 11.38
C ASP A 75 -10.51 -4.42 11.89
N ARG A 76 -9.47 -4.30 11.07
CA ARG A 76 -8.11 -4.72 11.42
C ARG A 76 -7.14 -3.67 10.90
N PRO A 77 -6.98 -2.57 11.62
CA PRO A 77 -6.23 -1.41 11.12
C PRO A 77 -4.72 -1.56 11.09
N GLN A 78 -4.20 -2.74 11.40
CA GLN A 78 -2.76 -2.97 11.34
C GLN A 78 -2.34 -3.19 9.90
N GLY A 79 -1.38 -2.41 9.46
CA GLY A 79 -0.85 -2.49 8.11
C GLY A 79 0.64 -2.66 8.08
N THR A 80 1.15 -2.90 6.88
CA THR A 80 2.58 -3.05 6.63
C THR A 80 3.01 -1.95 5.66
N LEU A 81 3.96 -1.13 6.09
CA LEU A 81 4.47 -0.03 5.27
C LEU A 81 5.82 -0.39 4.69
N LEU A 82 5.94 -0.30 3.38
CA LEU A 82 7.19 -0.56 2.69
C LEU A 82 8.14 0.61 2.92
N LYS A 83 9.35 0.29 3.36
CA LYS A 83 10.41 1.28 3.57
C LYS A 83 11.50 1.15 2.51
N LYS A 84 11.69 -0.06 1.96
CA LYS A 84 12.66 -0.33 0.91
C LYS A 84 12.03 -1.36 0.00
N ALA A 85 11.88 -1.04 -1.26
CA ALA A 85 11.17 -1.93 -2.18
C ALA A 85 11.35 -1.51 -3.63
N TYR A 86 10.96 -2.42 -4.53
CA TYR A 86 10.84 -2.14 -5.95
C TYR A 86 9.35 -2.22 -6.26
N ILE A 87 8.74 -1.09 -6.52
CA ILE A 87 7.28 -1.00 -6.70
C ILE A 87 6.93 -0.92 -8.17
N ASN A 88 5.91 -1.69 -8.57
CA ASN A 88 5.30 -1.52 -9.88
C ASN A 88 4.38 -0.31 -9.80
N THR A 89 4.88 0.84 -10.19
CA THR A 89 4.20 2.12 -10.01
C THR A 89 2.83 2.14 -10.68
N ALA A 90 2.74 1.64 -11.92
CA ALA A 90 1.47 1.68 -12.63
C ALA A 90 0.39 0.88 -11.90
N VAL A 91 0.74 -0.31 -11.42
CA VAL A 91 -0.21 -1.16 -10.70
C VAL A 91 -0.59 -0.54 -9.37
N ALA A 92 0.39 -0.02 -8.63
CA ALA A 92 0.15 0.56 -7.32
C ALA A 92 -0.74 1.80 -7.42
N GLU A 93 -0.44 2.68 -8.38
CA GLU A 93 -1.24 3.89 -8.56
C GLU A 93 -2.67 3.57 -8.99
N GLU A 94 -2.82 2.60 -9.87
CA GLU A 94 -4.15 2.22 -10.33
C GLU A 94 -4.97 1.63 -9.20
N HIS A 95 -4.38 0.73 -8.42
CA HIS A 95 -5.11 0.09 -7.33
C HIS A 95 -5.44 1.07 -6.22
N ALA A 96 -4.50 1.92 -5.84
CA ALA A 96 -4.72 2.89 -4.77
C ALA A 96 -5.60 4.07 -5.21
N GLY A 97 -5.67 4.32 -6.51
CA GLY A 97 -6.40 5.48 -7.02
C GLY A 97 -5.68 6.78 -6.75
N ILE A 98 -4.37 6.75 -6.55
CA ILE A 98 -3.55 7.91 -6.22
C ILE A 98 -2.34 7.93 -7.14
N GLU A 99 -2.04 9.10 -7.68
CA GLU A 99 -0.81 9.30 -8.45
C GLU A 99 0.26 9.84 -7.50
N TYR A 100 1.39 9.15 -7.40
CA TYR A 100 2.43 9.55 -6.46
C TYR A 100 2.99 10.92 -6.80
N ALA A 101 2.97 11.82 -5.82
CA ALA A 101 3.56 13.15 -5.97
C ALA A 101 5.08 13.01 -6.05
N SER A 102 5.73 13.96 -6.74
CA SER A 102 7.19 13.99 -6.80
C SER A 102 7.81 14.04 -5.41
N ALA A 103 7.16 14.75 -4.48
CA ALA A 103 7.64 14.86 -3.11
C ALA A 103 7.68 13.51 -2.41
N VAL A 104 6.70 12.62 -2.71
CA VAL A 104 6.69 11.27 -2.15
C VAL A 104 7.89 10.47 -2.64
N LYS A 105 8.16 10.53 -3.93
CA LYS A 105 9.29 9.78 -4.51
C LYS A 105 10.61 10.28 -3.95
N THR A 106 10.72 11.58 -3.72
CA THR A 106 11.92 12.16 -3.12
C THR A 106 12.06 11.79 -1.65
N ALA A 107 10.94 11.74 -0.93
CA ALA A 107 10.96 11.44 0.50
C ALA A 107 11.26 9.96 0.79
N LEU A 108 11.06 9.08 -0.19
CA LEU A 108 11.28 7.64 -0.02
C LEU A 108 12.39 7.16 -0.95
N PRO A 109 13.66 7.56 -0.68
CA PRO A 109 14.76 7.26 -1.60
C PRO A 109 15.10 5.77 -1.67
N MET A 110 14.70 4.99 -0.67
CA MET A 110 14.97 3.55 -0.68
C MET A 110 13.91 2.76 -1.45
N ILE A 111 12.86 3.44 -1.92
CA ILE A 111 11.84 2.81 -2.75
C ILE A 111 12.08 3.18 -4.20
N VAL A 112 12.18 2.17 -5.06
CA VAL A 112 12.36 2.36 -6.49
C VAL A 112 10.99 2.25 -7.14
N PHE A 113 10.55 3.31 -7.78
CA PHE A 113 9.25 3.36 -8.44
C PHE A 113 9.44 2.98 -9.90
N GLU A 114 9.24 1.74 -10.22
CA GLU A 114 9.41 1.19 -11.55
C GLU A 114 8.10 1.14 -12.32
#